data_2b59e9e188de587c018f1d9f7c4197e2
#
_entry.id   2b59e9e188de587c018f1d9f7c4197e2
#
_cell.length_a   1.000
_cell.length_b   1.000
_cell.length_c   1.000
_cell.angle_alpha   90.00
_cell.angle_beta   90.00
_cell.angle_gamma   90.00
#
_symmetry.space_group_name_H-M   'P 1'
#
loop_
_entity.id
_entity.type
_entity.pdbx_description
1 polymer ?
#
loop_
_entity_poly.entity_id
_entity_poly.type
_entity_poly.pdbx_seq_one_letter_code
_entity_poly.pdbx_strand_id
1 'polypeptide(L)'
;TKNQFQKSYLQRLVKLATSYPKLVILITTLITSISIFFAFNLEPTFDVKDFYDPDSDMVIGLDKIDDHVGEQGGEPGIAFIEGDLMDPNAIASISQFIESLREVNQIATRPSGEITLGYNIVNISKMIIENPKTIQAIKSSTGILIEDKDQNLIPDTKLQMLTAIKFTLENGIISDNGITIVKSDEVREAIYFSNSEADLTRVIFQIPGTRNQMVVNETAKAVNPLLQSLEAQPPISKARLTGSPFTREVQLSASTRTLYTSLPIAIIAATLLLIITMRSFKYAIVTVIPIGLVVAWLYGIMNLAGFSLNFVTAMIGAISIGIGIDYSIHMTERFREEFK
;
A
#
# COMPACT_ATOMS: atom_id res chain seq x y z
N THR A 1 -43.19 30.37 7.01
CA THR A 1 -42.08 31.27 7.51
C THR A 1 -40.72 30.84 6.97
N LYS A 2 -40.39 29.54 6.91
CA LYS A 2 -39.08 29.03 6.43
C LYS A 2 -38.82 29.35 4.95
N ASN A 3 -39.83 29.21 4.07
CA ASN A 3 -39.73 29.49 2.64
C ASN A 3 -39.59 31.01 2.31
N GLN A 4 -40.12 31.91 3.11
CA GLN A 4 -39.98 33.34 2.89
C GLN A 4 -38.58 33.83 3.30
N PHE A 5 -38.01 33.28 4.37
CA PHE A 5 -36.66 33.62 4.82
C PHE A 5 -35.60 33.19 3.81
N GLN A 6 -35.77 31.99 3.25
CA GLN A 6 -34.86 31.43 2.22
C GLN A 6 -34.92 32.22 0.89
N LYS A 7 -36.10 32.65 0.47
CA LYS A 7 -36.30 33.51 -0.72
C LYS A 7 -35.61 34.88 -0.55
N SER A 8 -35.73 35.48 0.62
CA SER A 8 -35.12 36.78 0.92
C SER A 8 -33.60 36.73 0.96
N TYR A 9 -33.01 35.64 1.46
CA TYR A 9 -31.56 35.49 1.54
C TYR A 9 -30.92 35.29 0.16
N LEU A 10 -31.51 34.41 -0.65
CA LEU A 10 -31.05 34.16 -2.03
C LEU A 10 -31.17 35.43 -2.89
N GLN A 11 -32.22 36.20 -2.76
CA GLN A 11 -32.37 37.47 -3.48
C GLN A 11 -31.30 38.49 -3.08
N ARG A 12 -30.87 38.53 -1.82
CA ARG A 12 -29.78 39.40 -1.36
C ARG A 12 -28.45 38.99 -1.93
N LEU A 13 -28.15 37.70 -1.95
CA LEU A 13 -26.92 37.13 -2.56
C LEU A 13 -26.83 37.43 -4.07
N VAL A 14 -27.92 37.19 -4.80
CA VAL A 14 -27.97 37.49 -6.24
C VAL A 14 -27.80 39.00 -6.48
N LYS A 15 -28.45 39.87 -5.67
CA LYS A 15 -28.32 41.33 -5.77
C LYS A 15 -26.87 41.77 -5.47
N LEU A 16 -26.20 41.15 -4.49
CA LEU A 16 -24.82 41.45 -4.16
C LEU A 16 -23.87 41.04 -5.31
N ALA A 17 -24.07 39.84 -5.85
CA ALA A 17 -23.29 39.31 -6.97
C ALA A 17 -23.45 40.16 -8.25
N THR A 18 -24.66 40.61 -8.54
CA THR A 18 -24.94 41.46 -9.72
C THR A 18 -24.53 42.94 -9.53
N SER A 19 -24.55 43.44 -8.29
CA SER A 19 -24.15 44.83 -8.01
C SER A 19 -22.63 45.03 -7.96
N TYR A 20 -21.88 43.99 -7.54
CA TYR A 20 -20.42 44.06 -7.38
C TYR A 20 -19.70 42.90 -8.08
N PRO A 21 -19.87 42.71 -9.40
CA PRO A 21 -19.35 41.52 -10.10
C PRO A 21 -17.83 41.41 -10.05
N LYS A 22 -17.10 42.52 -10.13
CA LYS A 22 -15.64 42.54 -10.05
C LYS A 22 -15.12 42.09 -8.67
N LEU A 23 -15.80 42.49 -7.60
CA LEU A 23 -15.45 42.09 -6.23
C LEU A 23 -15.70 40.59 -6.04
N VAL A 24 -16.84 40.07 -6.52
CA VAL A 24 -17.16 38.65 -6.44
C VAL A 24 -16.13 37.81 -7.20
N ILE A 25 -15.79 38.20 -8.43
CA ILE A 25 -14.75 37.51 -9.22
C ILE A 25 -13.40 37.54 -8.48
N LEU A 26 -12.99 38.68 -7.91
CA LEU A 26 -11.74 38.80 -7.16
C LEU A 26 -11.71 37.84 -5.95
N ILE A 27 -12.78 37.85 -5.13
CA ILE A 27 -12.88 36.97 -3.97
C ILE A 27 -12.88 35.49 -4.38
N THR A 28 -13.65 35.12 -5.39
CA THR A 28 -13.70 33.75 -5.93
C THR A 28 -12.33 33.29 -6.43
N THR A 29 -11.63 34.16 -7.17
CA THR A 29 -10.29 33.84 -7.65
C THR A 29 -9.30 33.67 -6.50
N LEU A 30 -9.36 34.50 -5.48
CA LEU A 30 -8.51 34.40 -4.30
C LEU A 30 -8.76 33.09 -3.54
N ILE A 31 -10.03 32.78 -3.25
CA ILE A 31 -10.41 31.53 -2.57
C ILE A 31 -9.97 30.32 -3.39
N THR A 32 -10.17 30.37 -4.71
CA THR A 32 -9.76 29.27 -5.60
C THR A 32 -8.26 29.07 -5.62
N SER A 33 -7.47 30.17 -5.68
CA SER A 33 -6.01 30.08 -5.66
C SER A 33 -5.49 29.47 -4.36
N ILE A 34 -6.08 29.87 -3.22
CA ILE A 34 -5.77 29.28 -1.91
C ILE A 34 -6.17 27.79 -1.89
N SER A 35 -7.36 27.45 -2.36
CA SER A 35 -7.85 26.07 -2.39
C SER A 35 -7.00 25.18 -3.29
N ILE A 36 -6.56 25.66 -4.45
CA ILE A 36 -5.65 24.93 -5.33
C ILE A 36 -4.31 24.66 -4.62
N PHE A 37 -3.76 25.65 -3.93
CA PHE A 37 -2.53 25.48 -3.16
C PHE A 37 -2.67 24.35 -2.12
N PHE A 38 -3.76 24.33 -1.34
CA PHE A 38 -4.02 23.28 -0.38
C PHE A 38 -4.36 21.93 -1.03
N ALA A 39 -5.04 21.94 -2.17
CA ALA A 39 -5.36 20.71 -2.89
C ALA A 39 -4.10 19.98 -3.40
N PHE A 40 -3.07 20.71 -3.81
CA PHE A 40 -1.78 20.11 -4.21
C PHE A 40 -0.97 19.56 -3.03
N ASN A 41 -1.24 20.02 -1.81
CA ASN A 41 -0.61 19.51 -0.59
C ASN A 41 -1.41 18.37 0.06
N LEU A 42 -2.47 17.90 -0.58
CA LEU A 42 -3.28 16.79 -0.08
C LEU A 42 -2.51 15.48 -0.25
N GLU A 43 -2.12 14.89 0.87
CA GLU A 43 -1.34 13.66 0.87
C GLU A 43 -2.24 12.42 0.73
N PRO A 44 -1.86 11.47 -0.12
CA PRO A 44 -2.55 10.19 -0.17
C PRO A 44 -2.17 9.36 1.06
N THR A 45 -3.15 9.05 1.88
CA THR A 45 -2.97 8.18 3.04
C THR A 45 -4.05 7.10 3.06
N PHE A 46 -3.76 6.01 3.74
CA PHE A 46 -4.71 4.97 4.01
C PHE A 46 -4.65 4.64 5.49
N ASP A 47 -5.55 5.21 6.26
CA ASP A 47 -5.83 4.72 7.61
C ASP A 47 -7.19 4.02 7.60
N VAL A 48 -7.25 2.83 8.17
CA VAL A 48 -8.51 2.08 8.34
C VAL A 48 -9.52 2.90 9.15
N LYS A 49 -9.05 3.73 10.06
CA LYS A 49 -9.87 4.62 10.89
C LYS A 49 -10.66 5.63 10.07
N ASP A 50 -10.14 6.07 8.91
CA ASP A 50 -10.82 7.03 8.03
C ASP A 50 -12.15 6.52 7.47
N PHE A 51 -12.40 5.20 7.53
CA PHE A 51 -13.61 4.55 7.01
C PHE A 51 -14.67 4.26 8.05
N TYR A 52 -14.40 4.52 9.32
CA TYR A 52 -15.29 4.24 10.44
C TYR A 52 -15.61 5.50 11.23
N ASP A 53 -16.73 5.44 11.96
CA ASP A 53 -17.07 6.50 12.90
C ASP A 53 -15.96 6.62 13.96
N PRO A 54 -15.40 7.83 14.19
CA PRO A 54 -14.38 8.07 15.21
C PRO A 54 -14.79 7.60 16.61
N ASP A 55 -16.09 7.64 16.91
CA ASP A 55 -16.66 7.22 18.20
C ASP A 55 -16.99 5.72 18.26
N SER A 56 -16.69 4.96 17.21
CA SER A 56 -16.92 3.51 17.19
C SER A 56 -15.95 2.77 18.10
N ASP A 57 -16.42 1.67 18.72
CA ASP A 57 -15.59 0.80 19.57
C ASP A 57 -14.33 0.29 18.84
N MET A 58 -14.42 0.15 17.51
CA MET A 58 -13.31 -0.27 16.68
C MET A 58 -12.21 0.79 16.62
N VAL A 59 -12.56 2.06 16.36
CA VAL A 59 -11.58 3.17 16.29
C VAL A 59 -10.99 3.42 17.66
N ILE A 60 -11.83 3.49 18.71
CA ILE A 60 -11.38 3.64 20.10
C ILE A 60 -10.45 2.48 20.50
N GLY A 61 -10.76 1.25 20.08
CA GLY A 61 -9.92 0.09 20.35
C GLY A 61 -8.56 0.18 19.64
N LEU A 62 -8.54 0.60 18.38
CA LEU A 62 -7.31 0.82 17.63
C LEU A 62 -6.44 1.94 18.25
N ASP A 63 -7.06 3.04 18.68
CA ASP A 63 -6.35 4.14 19.35
C ASP A 63 -5.70 3.68 20.65
N LYS A 64 -6.44 2.90 21.47
CA LYS A 64 -5.89 2.31 22.70
C LYS A 64 -4.73 1.34 22.44
N ILE A 65 -4.79 0.55 21.38
CA ILE A 65 -3.69 -0.33 20.98
C ILE A 65 -2.48 0.52 20.59
N ASP A 66 -2.67 1.58 19.80
CA ASP A 66 -1.61 2.48 19.39
C ASP A 66 -0.93 3.15 20.58
N ASP A 67 -1.73 3.65 21.54
CA ASP A 67 -1.23 4.39 22.70
C ASP A 67 -0.50 3.48 23.73
N HIS A 68 -0.96 2.24 23.92
CA HIS A 68 -0.49 1.40 25.01
C HIS A 68 0.46 0.28 24.55
N VAL A 69 0.24 -0.27 23.37
CA VAL A 69 1.06 -1.37 22.83
C VAL A 69 2.05 -0.82 21.81
N GLY A 70 1.69 0.28 21.13
CA GLY A 70 2.44 0.86 20.05
C GLY A 70 2.46 -0.06 18.82
N GLU A 71 3.09 0.42 17.77
CA GLU A 71 3.30 -0.37 16.55
C GLU A 71 4.50 -1.34 16.65
N GLN A 72 4.79 -1.87 17.85
CA GLN A 72 5.98 -2.68 18.10
C GLN A 72 6.07 -3.94 17.25
N GLY A 73 4.92 -4.50 16.83
CA GLY A 73 4.87 -5.66 15.94
C GLY A 73 4.92 -5.29 14.45
N GLY A 74 4.35 -4.15 14.08
CA GLY A 74 4.20 -3.72 12.69
C GLY A 74 3.31 -4.64 11.84
N GLU A 75 3.23 -4.31 10.55
CA GLU A 75 2.63 -5.20 9.55
C GLU A 75 3.72 -6.01 8.82
N PRO A 76 3.39 -7.24 8.35
CA PRO A 76 4.37 -8.08 7.67
C PRO A 76 4.69 -7.56 6.27
N GLY A 77 5.97 -7.30 6.02
CA GLY A 77 6.56 -7.27 4.70
C GLY A 77 7.05 -8.65 4.32
N ILE A 78 6.90 -9.04 3.07
CA ILE A 78 7.23 -10.36 2.56
C ILE A 78 8.16 -10.22 1.36
N ALA A 79 9.38 -10.72 1.47
CA ALA A 79 10.24 -10.98 0.34
C ALA A 79 9.92 -12.38 -0.21
N PHE A 80 9.39 -12.44 -1.42
CA PHE A 80 9.12 -13.65 -2.17
C PHE A 80 10.33 -13.98 -3.04
N ILE A 81 10.85 -15.20 -2.90
CA ILE A 81 12.08 -15.62 -3.56
C ILE A 81 11.83 -16.95 -4.28
N GLU A 82 12.22 -17.02 -5.55
CA GLU A 82 12.06 -18.14 -6.45
C GLU A 82 13.41 -18.54 -7.03
N GLY A 83 13.70 -19.84 -7.14
CA GLY A 83 14.94 -20.34 -7.71
C GLY A 83 15.16 -21.80 -7.41
N ASP A 84 16.39 -22.28 -7.65
CA ASP A 84 16.84 -23.60 -7.21
C ASP A 84 17.29 -23.49 -5.72
N LEU A 85 16.30 -23.49 -4.82
CA LEU A 85 16.53 -23.30 -3.40
C LEU A 85 17.15 -24.49 -2.69
N MET A 86 17.32 -25.61 -3.38
CA MET A 86 18.06 -26.75 -2.84
C MET A 86 19.57 -26.61 -3.05
N ASP A 87 20.03 -25.64 -3.83
CA ASP A 87 21.45 -25.29 -3.95
C ASP A 87 21.92 -24.54 -2.70
N PRO A 88 22.97 -24.99 -1.98
CA PRO A 88 23.52 -24.29 -0.82
C PRO A 88 23.88 -22.82 -1.09
N ASN A 89 24.31 -22.48 -2.31
CA ASN A 89 24.62 -21.10 -2.68
C ASN A 89 23.37 -20.21 -2.67
N ALA A 90 22.18 -20.73 -3.01
CA ALA A 90 20.94 -19.99 -2.89
C ALA A 90 20.67 -19.61 -1.42
N ILE A 91 20.85 -20.57 -0.51
CA ILE A 91 20.64 -20.33 0.92
C ILE A 91 21.62 -19.31 1.45
N ALA A 92 22.90 -19.39 1.06
CA ALA A 92 23.91 -18.41 1.42
C ALA A 92 23.57 -17.00 0.92
N SER A 93 23.11 -16.87 -0.33
CA SER A 93 22.67 -15.59 -0.90
C SER A 93 21.45 -15.02 -0.17
N ILE A 94 20.45 -15.86 0.18
CA ILE A 94 19.29 -15.44 0.96
C ILE A 94 19.70 -15.04 2.39
N SER A 95 20.66 -15.76 2.99
CA SER A 95 21.19 -15.39 4.31
C SER A 95 21.85 -14.01 4.28
N GLN A 96 22.65 -13.72 3.26
CA GLN A 96 23.26 -12.40 3.06
C GLN A 96 22.21 -11.30 2.85
N PHE A 97 21.15 -11.58 2.09
CA PHE A 97 20.02 -10.67 1.95
C PHE A 97 19.37 -10.37 3.31
N ILE A 98 19.12 -11.40 4.13
CA ILE A 98 18.54 -11.25 5.47
C ILE A 98 19.43 -10.36 6.36
N GLU A 99 20.75 -10.55 6.31
CA GLU A 99 21.69 -9.68 7.05
C GLU A 99 21.61 -8.22 6.57
N SER A 100 21.49 -8.01 5.25
CA SER A 100 21.35 -6.67 4.68
C SER A 100 20.05 -5.96 5.12
N LEU A 101 19.00 -6.71 5.44
CA LEU A 101 17.76 -6.13 5.99
C LEU A 101 17.97 -5.46 7.37
N ARG A 102 19.00 -5.82 8.11
CA ARG A 102 19.33 -5.19 9.41
C ARG A 102 19.73 -3.72 9.29
N GLU A 103 20.20 -3.32 8.13
CA GLU A 103 20.58 -1.94 7.84
C GLU A 103 19.39 -1.06 7.46
N VAL A 104 18.21 -1.66 7.29
CA VAL A 104 16.99 -0.93 6.94
C VAL A 104 16.26 -0.48 8.20
N ASN A 105 16.30 0.82 8.46
CA ASN A 105 15.81 1.43 9.71
C ASN A 105 14.31 1.18 9.99
N GLN A 106 13.51 0.93 8.95
CA GLN A 106 12.08 0.73 9.06
C GLN A 106 11.68 -0.72 9.41
N ILE A 107 12.65 -1.63 9.53
CA ILE A 107 12.38 -3.03 9.87
C ILE A 107 12.51 -3.22 11.38
N ALA A 108 11.53 -3.91 11.97
CA ALA A 108 11.51 -4.18 13.40
C ALA A 108 12.68 -5.10 13.82
N THR A 109 13.43 -4.65 14.80
CA THR A 109 14.51 -5.43 15.44
C THR A 109 14.16 -5.73 16.89
N ARG A 110 14.61 -6.86 17.37
CA ARG A 110 14.57 -7.22 18.80
C ARG A 110 15.56 -6.37 19.60
N PRO A 111 15.43 -6.28 20.92
CA PRO A 111 16.44 -5.62 21.76
C PRO A 111 17.86 -6.19 21.60
N SER A 112 18.00 -7.43 21.11
CA SER A 112 19.28 -8.06 20.74
C SER A 112 19.89 -7.51 19.44
N GLY A 113 19.19 -6.66 18.69
CA GLY A 113 19.59 -6.18 17.36
C GLY A 113 19.23 -7.15 16.23
N GLU A 114 18.59 -8.29 16.53
CA GLU A 114 18.16 -9.24 15.52
C GLU A 114 16.80 -8.84 14.92
N ILE A 115 16.63 -9.08 13.61
CA ILE A 115 15.35 -8.87 12.93
C ILE A 115 14.34 -9.92 13.41
N THR A 116 13.10 -9.49 13.62
CA THR A 116 11.98 -10.41 13.85
C THR A 116 11.55 -11.01 12.52
N LEU A 117 11.92 -12.26 12.28
CA LEU A 117 11.61 -13.00 11.06
C LEU A 117 10.59 -14.11 11.31
N GLY A 118 9.74 -14.36 10.30
CA GLY A 118 8.99 -15.61 10.19
C GLY A 118 9.88 -16.78 9.75
N TYR A 119 9.34 -18.00 9.78
CA TYR A 119 10.04 -19.16 9.24
C TYR A 119 10.34 -18.96 7.75
N ASN A 120 11.56 -19.29 7.36
CA ASN A 120 12.08 -19.24 6.00
C ASN A 120 13.13 -20.35 5.80
N ILE A 121 13.56 -20.58 4.57
CA ILE A 121 14.47 -21.67 4.26
C ILE A 121 15.81 -21.59 5.00
N VAL A 122 16.32 -20.37 5.26
CA VAL A 122 17.60 -20.17 5.97
C VAL A 122 17.50 -20.60 7.43
N ASN A 123 16.48 -20.12 8.15
CA ASN A 123 16.34 -20.47 9.56
C ASN A 123 15.90 -21.93 9.75
N ILE A 124 15.15 -22.51 8.82
CA ILE A 124 14.82 -23.95 8.81
C ILE A 124 16.09 -24.78 8.61
N SER A 125 16.95 -24.40 7.64
CA SER A 125 18.24 -25.05 7.42
C SER A 125 19.12 -25.03 8.66
N LYS A 126 19.26 -23.83 9.29
CA LYS A 126 19.97 -23.66 10.55
C LYS A 126 19.41 -24.55 11.66
N MET A 127 18.09 -24.56 11.84
CA MET A 127 17.46 -25.38 12.87
C MET A 127 17.65 -26.88 12.64
N ILE A 128 17.75 -27.36 11.39
CA ILE A 128 18.07 -28.75 11.09
C ILE A 128 19.49 -29.07 11.57
N ILE A 129 20.48 -28.24 11.24
CA ILE A 129 21.89 -28.45 11.63
C ILE A 129 22.07 -28.38 13.15
N GLU A 130 21.43 -27.43 13.81
CA GLU A 130 21.51 -27.24 15.27
C GLU A 130 20.80 -28.34 16.09
N ASN A 131 20.03 -29.25 15.44
CA ASN A 131 19.30 -30.31 16.15
C ASN A 131 19.76 -31.70 15.71
N PRO A 132 20.75 -32.32 16.40
CA PRO A 132 21.30 -33.63 16.09
C PRO A 132 20.27 -34.75 16.00
N LYS A 133 19.19 -34.72 16.77
CA LYS A 133 18.10 -35.72 16.66
C LYS A 133 17.37 -35.64 15.32
N THR A 134 17.17 -34.43 14.77
CA THR A 134 16.61 -34.29 13.44
C THR A 134 17.54 -34.86 12.39
N ILE A 135 18.84 -34.60 12.47
CA ILE A 135 19.85 -35.18 11.57
C ILE A 135 19.86 -36.70 11.68
N GLN A 136 19.80 -37.25 12.91
CA GLN A 136 19.76 -38.69 13.11
C GLN A 136 18.49 -39.34 12.55
N ALA A 137 17.33 -38.69 12.70
CA ALA A 137 16.06 -39.14 12.11
C ALA A 137 16.12 -39.14 10.57
N ILE A 138 16.68 -38.08 9.95
CA ILE A 138 16.90 -38.01 8.51
C ILE A 138 17.78 -39.17 8.06
N LYS A 139 18.93 -39.38 8.73
CA LYS A 139 19.86 -40.46 8.43
C LYS A 139 19.21 -41.85 8.55
N SER A 140 18.39 -42.04 9.59
CA SER A 140 17.72 -43.33 9.84
C SER A 140 16.65 -43.65 8.81
N SER A 141 15.95 -42.63 8.29
CA SER A 141 14.89 -42.81 7.29
C SER A 141 15.36 -42.83 5.85
N THR A 142 16.43 -42.09 5.51
CA THR A 142 16.88 -41.88 4.14
C THR A 142 18.26 -42.50 3.82
N GLY A 143 19.02 -42.82 4.85
CA GLY A 143 20.42 -43.28 4.72
C GLY A 143 21.44 -42.14 4.47
N ILE A 144 20.97 -40.90 4.31
CA ILE A 144 21.82 -39.75 4.01
C ILE A 144 22.17 -39.01 5.31
N LEU A 145 23.47 -38.81 5.53
CA LEU A 145 23.96 -37.97 6.62
C LEU A 145 23.99 -36.51 6.18
N ILE A 146 23.38 -35.63 6.97
CA ILE A 146 23.46 -34.20 6.78
C ILE A 146 24.73 -33.68 7.47
N GLU A 147 25.61 -33.04 6.72
CA GLU A 147 26.88 -32.50 7.16
C GLU A 147 26.95 -31.01 6.89
N ASP A 148 27.65 -30.31 7.75
CA ASP A 148 28.01 -28.88 7.66
C ASP A 148 29.48 -28.74 8.06
N LYS A 149 30.39 -28.94 7.09
CA LYS A 149 31.83 -29.00 7.33
C LYS A 149 32.46 -27.62 7.47
N ASP A 150 31.88 -26.64 6.81
CA ASP A 150 32.33 -25.24 6.82
C ASP A 150 31.67 -24.40 7.95
N GLN A 151 30.80 -25.02 8.74
CA GLN A 151 30.11 -24.41 9.90
C GLN A 151 29.29 -23.15 9.55
N ASN A 152 28.70 -23.13 8.37
CA ASN A 152 27.84 -22.04 7.90
C ASN A 152 26.35 -22.25 8.21
N LEU A 153 26.00 -23.38 8.88
CA LEU A 153 24.65 -23.80 9.24
C LEU A 153 23.76 -24.11 8.01
N ILE A 154 24.40 -24.50 6.91
CA ILE A 154 23.77 -24.91 5.66
C ILE A 154 24.31 -26.31 5.31
N PRO A 155 23.49 -27.29 4.90
CA PRO A 155 23.98 -28.56 4.41
C PRO A 155 24.94 -28.41 3.23
N ASP A 156 26.09 -29.15 3.26
CA ASP A 156 27.19 -28.99 2.29
C ASP A 156 26.80 -29.23 0.83
N THR A 157 25.77 -30.04 0.56
CA THR A 157 25.43 -30.45 -0.80
C THR A 157 23.94 -30.30 -1.11
N LYS A 158 23.63 -30.10 -2.38
CA LYS A 158 22.26 -30.04 -2.88
C LYS A 158 21.42 -31.28 -2.51
N LEU A 159 22.04 -32.47 -2.56
CA LEU A 159 21.36 -33.73 -2.18
C LEU A 159 21.01 -33.74 -0.69
N GLN A 160 21.92 -33.30 0.17
CA GLN A 160 21.67 -33.20 1.61
C GLN A 160 20.56 -32.16 1.89
N MET A 161 20.60 -30.99 1.26
CA MET A 161 19.59 -29.97 1.41
C MET A 161 18.20 -30.46 0.96
N LEU A 162 18.13 -31.07 -0.23
CA LEU A 162 16.89 -31.65 -0.75
C LEU A 162 16.30 -32.71 0.21
N THR A 163 17.17 -33.59 0.72
CA THR A 163 16.75 -34.66 1.64
C THR A 163 16.25 -34.07 2.97
N ALA A 164 16.97 -33.11 3.52
CA ALA A 164 16.61 -32.43 4.75
C ALA A 164 15.28 -31.70 4.64
N ILE A 165 15.07 -30.94 3.59
CA ILE A 165 13.83 -30.18 3.37
C ILE A 165 12.65 -31.14 3.13
N LYS A 166 12.80 -32.17 2.27
CA LYS A 166 11.73 -33.16 2.07
C LYS A 166 11.32 -33.86 3.37
N PHE A 167 12.29 -34.27 4.18
CA PHE A 167 12.02 -34.87 5.47
C PHE A 167 11.23 -33.92 6.40
N THR A 168 11.66 -32.65 6.50
CA THR A 168 11.03 -31.70 7.40
C THR A 168 9.65 -31.25 6.91
N LEU A 169 9.38 -31.22 5.62
CA LEU A 169 8.05 -31.01 5.04
C LEU A 169 7.03 -32.08 5.46
N GLU A 170 7.49 -33.29 5.79
CA GLU A 170 6.65 -34.40 6.22
C GLU A 170 6.59 -34.54 7.75
N ASN A 171 7.72 -34.35 8.42
CA ASN A 171 7.91 -34.72 9.83
C ASN A 171 8.11 -33.52 10.77
N GLY A 172 8.41 -32.33 10.23
CA GLY A 172 8.83 -31.17 11.01
C GLY A 172 10.26 -31.29 11.54
N ILE A 173 10.63 -30.44 12.50
CA ILE A 173 11.95 -30.42 13.16
C ILE A 173 11.79 -30.80 14.62
N ILE A 174 12.64 -31.73 15.07
CA ILE A 174 12.60 -32.29 16.43
C ILE A 174 13.84 -31.81 17.20
N SER A 175 13.63 -31.26 18.39
CA SER A 175 14.72 -30.87 19.30
C SER A 175 15.42 -32.08 19.92
N ASP A 176 16.57 -31.86 20.55
CA ASP A 176 17.31 -32.89 21.28
C ASP A 176 16.51 -33.55 22.40
N ASN A 177 15.52 -32.88 22.95
CA ASN A 177 14.61 -33.42 23.95
C ASN A 177 13.47 -34.25 23.35
N GLY A 178 13.40 -34.40 22.02
CA GLY A 178 12.36 -35.16 21.32
C GLY A 178 11.05 -34.37 21.13
N ILE A 179 11.02 -33.08 21.40
CA ILE A 179 9.87 -32.19 21.22
C ILE A 179 9.91 -31.61 19.81
N THR A 180 8.80 -31.60 19.10
CA THR A 180 8.67 -30.93 17.81
C THR A 180 8.73 -29.41 18.02
N ILE A 181 9.78 -28.77 17.51
CA ILE A 181 10.00 -27.32 17.60
C ILE A 181 9.45 -26.56 16.39
N VAL A 182 9.40 -27.20 15.22
CA VAL A 182 8.74 -26.69 14.02
C VAL A 182 7.87 -27.80 13.45
N LYS A 183 6.59 -27.52 13.28
CA LYS A 183 5.65 -28.49 12.68
C LYS A 183 5.82 -28.53 11.17
N SER A 184 5.45 -29.67 10.55
CA SER A 184 5.47 -29.83 9.09
C SER A 184 4.67 -28.77 8.37
N ASP A 185 3.53 -28.34 8.92
CA ASP A 185 2.70 -27.28 8.33
C ASP A 185 3.42 -25.92 8.33
N GLU A 186 4.15 -25.60 9.39
CA GLU A 186 4.96 -24.36 9.47
C GLU A 186 6.11 -24.37 8.45
N VAL A 187 6.72 -25.53 8.19
CA VAL A 187 7.72 -25.70 7.13
C VAL A 187 7.08 -25.49 5.75
N ARG A 188 5.89 -26.08 5.50
CA ARG A 188 5.15 -25.91 4.24
C ARG A 188 4.68 -24.48 4.00
N GLU A 189 4.42 -23.73 5.03
CA GLU A 189 4.11 -22.31 4.93
C GLU A 189 5.33 -21.46 4.51
N ALA A 190 6.53 -21.89 4.89
CA ALA A 190 7.78 -21.17 4.62
C ALA A 190 8.41 -21.53 3.28
N ILE A 191 8.23 -22.78 2.83
CA ILE A 191 8.90 -23.34 1.66
C ILE A 191 7.90 -24.11 0.79
N TYR A 192 7.82 -23.75 -0.48
CA TYR A 192 7.16 -24.55 -1.49
C TYR A 192 8.23 -25.25 -2.33
N PHE A 193 8.22 -26.57 -2.31
CA PHE A 193 9.11 -27.40 -3.10
C PHE A 193 8.39 -27.94 -4.32
N SER A 194 8.99 -27.78 -5.50
CA SER A 194 8.48 -28.28 -6.77
C SER A 194 9.44 -29.32 -7.37
N ASN A 195 8.89 -30.39 -7.96
CA ASN A 195 9.71 -31.36 -8.69
C ASN A 195 9.99 -30.94 -10.15
N SER A 196 9.27 -29.97 -10.69
CA SER A 196 9.28 -29.61 -12.11
C SER A 196 9.39 -28.11 -12.38
N GLU A 197 9.19 -27.28 -11.35
CA GLU A 197 9.24 -25.83 -11.42
C GLU A 197 10.28 -25.32 -10.43
N ALA A 198 10.48 -24.02 -10.38
CA ALA A 198 11.35 -23.43 -9.37
C ALA A 198 10.75 -23.56 -7.96
N ASP A 199 11.62 -23.77 -6.97
CA ASP A 199 11.24 -23.76 -5.58
C ASP A 199 10.96 -22.33 -5.11
N LEU A 200 10.13 -22.20 -4.08
CA LEU A 200 9.73 -20.89 -3.52
C LEU A 200 9.99 -20.84 -2.03
N THR A 201 10.44 -19.69 -1.56
CA THR A 201 10.48 -19.37 -0.12
C THR A 201 10.02 -17.94 0.11
N ARG A 202 9.60 -17.67 1.34
CA ARG A 202 9.26 -16.32 1.78
C ARG A 202 10.11 -15.90 2.98
N VAL A 203 10.60 -14.67 2.96
CA VAL A 203 11.21 -14.05 4.12
C VAL A 203 10.24 -13.00 4.63
N ILE A 204 9.63 -13.25 5.80
CA ILE A 204 8.67 -12.36 6.44
C ILE A 204 9.41 -11.54 7.47
N PHE A 205 9.30 -10.23 7.39
CA PHE A 205 9.82 -9.27 8.35
C PHE A 205 8.75 -8.27 8.76
N GLN A 206 8.87 -7.66 9.92
CA GLN A 206 7.86 -6.75 10.45
C GLN A 206 8.26 -5.30 10.21
N ILE A 207 7.30 -4.46 9.83
CA ILE A 207 7.51 -3.05 9.53
C ILE A 207 6.61 -2.23 10.45
N PRO A 208 7.15 -1.61 11.52
CA PRO A 208 6.41 -0.67 12.35
C PRO A 208 6.03 0.60 11.57
N GLY A 209 4.93 1.24 11.95
CA GLY A 209 4.57 2.54 11.38
C GLY A 209 3.94 2.49 9.98
N THR A 210 3.49 1.35 9.50
CA THR A 210 2.93 1.16 8.13
C THR A 210 1.63 1.91 7.87
N ARG A 211 1.00 2.50 8.89
CA ARG A 211 -0.11 3.44 8.71
C ARG A 211 0.36 4.72 8.03
N ASN A 212 1.61 5.12 8.27
CA ASN A 212 2.25 6.18 7.53
C ASN A 212 2.77 5.66 6.19
N GLN A 213 2.16 6.10 5.10
CA GLN A 213 2.54 5.70 3.74
C GLN A 213 3.99 6.04 3.39
N MET A 214 4.57 7.06 4.01
CA MET A 214 5.97 7.42 3.83
C MET A 214 6.90 6.30 4.30
N VAL A 215 6.61 5.68 5.46
CA VAL A 215 7.37 4.54 6.00
C VAL A 215 7.35 3.35 5.02
N VAL A 216 6.18 3.04 4.45
CA VAL A 216 6.02 1.96 3.46
C VAL A 216 6.85 2.24 2.21
N ASN A 217 6.81 3.48 1.69
CA ASN A 217 7.57 3.92 0.52
C ASN A 217 9.08 3.88 0.78
N GLU A 218 9.54 4.34 1.94
CA GLU A 218 10.95 4.32 2.32
C GLU A 218 11.45 2.87 2.46
N THR A 219 10.66 2.00 3.11
CA THR A 219 10.96 0.58 3.21
C THR A 219 11.07 -0.06 1.82
N ALA A 220 10.12 0.20 0.93
CA ALA A 220 10.15 -0.33 -0.43
C ALA A 220 11.39 0.15 -1.21
N LYS A 221 11.75 1.44 -1.08
CA LYS A 221 12.95 2.02 -1.71
C LYS A 221 14.25 1.42 -1.17
N ALA A 222 14.30 1.06 0.11
CA ALA A 222 15.47 0.44 0.72
C ALA A 222 15.58 -1.06 0.38
N VAL A 223 14.46 -1.80 0.39
CA VAL A 223 14.45 -3.26 0.22
C VAL A 223 14.52 -3.68 -1.25
N ASN A 224 13.88 -2.96 -2.18
CA ASN A 224 13.87 -3.33 -3.60
C ASN A 224 15.28 -3.46 -4.23
N PRO A 225 16.25 -2.57 -3.98
CA PRO A 225 17.61 -2.74 -4.49
C PRO A 225 18.30 -4.00 -3.93
N LEU A 226 18.05 -4.37 -2.66
CA LEU A 226 18.59 -5.59 -2.05
C LEU A 226 18.02 -6.84 -2.74
N LEU A 227 16.72 -6.84 -3.04
CA LEU A 227 16.07 -7.92 -3.80
C LEU A 227 16.57 -8.01 -5.24
N GLN A 228 16.82 -6.88 -5.90
CA GLN A 228 17.43 -6.88 -7.24
C GLN A 228 18.85 -7.45 -7.22
N SER A 229 19.63 -7.12 -6.20
CA SER A 229 20.97 -7.69 -6.00
C SER A 229 20.91 -9.20 -5.73
N LEU A 230 19.92 -9.68 -4.98
CA LEU A 230 19.68 -11.09 -4.73
C LEU A 230 19.28 -11.81 -6.02
N GLU A 231 18.36 -11.26 -6.81
CA GLU A 231 17.91 -11.82 -8.09
C GLU A 231 19.04 -11.93 -9.12
N ALA A 232 20.03 -11.06 -9.04
CA ALA A 232 21.22 -11.11 -9.91
C ALA A 232 22.21 -12.24 -9.55
N GLN A 233 22.00 -12.95 -8.43
CA GLN A 233 22.86 -14.03 -7.96
C GLN A 233 22.27 -15.40 -8.30
N PRO A 234 22.79 -16.13 -9.32
CA PRO A 234 22.39 -17.51 -9.52
C PRO A 234 22.66 -18.36 -8.26
N PRO A 235 21.78 -19.28 -7.87
CA PRO A 235 20.67 -19.84 -8.64
C PRO A 235 19.29 -19.19 -8.36
N ILE A 236 19.23 -17.98 -7.82
CA ILE A 236 17.98 -17.24 -7.64
C ILE A 236 17.46 -16.78 -9.01
N SER A 237 16.19 -17.04 -9.31
CA SER A 237 15.55 -16.66 -10.57
C SER A 237 14.68 -15.42 -10.44
N LYS A 238 14.11 -15.19 -9.23
CA LYS A 238 13.20 -14.07 -8.98
C LYS A 238 13.19 -13.70 -7.51
N ALA A 239 13.20 -12.41 -7.22
CA ALA A 239 13.04 -11.89 -5.88
C ALA A 239 12.18 -10.62 -5.91
N ARG A 240 11.05 -10.59 -5.17
CA ARG A 240 10.07 -9.50 -5.19
C ARG A 240 9.56 -9.20 -3.80
N LEU A 241 9.26 -7.92 -3.59
CA LEU A 241 8.62 -7.43 -2.37
C LEU A 241 7.10 -7.51 -2.51
N THR A 242 6.42 -8.03 -1.47
CA THR A 242 4.97 -8.12 -1.39
C THR A 242 4.52 -7.99 0.08
N GLY A 243 3.24 -8.14 0.35
CA GLY A 243 2.64 -7.97 1.67
C GLY A 243 1.60 -6.86 1.67
N SER A 244 0.74 -6.86 2.69
CA SER A 244 -0.38 -5.91 2.79
C SER A 244 0.03 -4.44 2.66
N PRO A 245 1.11 -3.95 3.34
CA PRO A 245 1.51 -2.56 3.24
C PRO A 245 1.86 -2.14 1.81
N PHE A 246 2.63 -2.97 1.11
CA PHE A 246 3.08 -2.68 -0.25
C PHE A 246 1.97 -2.81 -1.29
N THR A 247 1.07 -3.79 -1.12
CA THR A 247 -0.12 -3.92 -1.98
C THR A 247 -1.02 -2.69 -1.84
N ARG A 248 -1.23 -2.23 -0.62
CA ARG A 248 -1.98 -1.02 -0.29
C ARG A 248 -1.32 0.23 -0.89
N GLU A 249 0.01 0.34 -0.80
CA GLU A 249 0.77 1.43 -1.41
C GLU A 249 0.55 1.50 -2.92
N VAL A 250 0.69 0.38 -3.62
CA VAL A 250 0.47 0.30 -5.08
C VAL A 250 -0.96 0.69 -5.44
N GLN A 251 -1.96 0.27 -4.66
CA GLN A 251 -3.36 0.66 -4.88
C GLN A 251 -3.59 2.15 -4.68
N LEU A 252 -2.98 2.74 -3.63
CA LEU A 252 -3.09 4.18 -3.37
C LEU A 252 -2.43 5.01 -4.45
N SER A 253 -1.21 4.69 -4.83
CA SER A 253 -0.48 5.41 -5.87
C SER A 253 -1.16 5.27 -7.24
N ALA A 254 -1.72 4.09 -7.57
CA ALA A 254 -2.52 3.88 -8.76
C ALA A 254 -3.81 4.71 -8.74
N SER A 255 -4.52 4.75 -7.61
CA SER A 255 -5.75 5.54 -7.44
C SER A 255 -5.47 7.03 -7.56
N THR A 256 -4.42 7.52 -6.90
CA THR A 256 -3.99 8.92 -6.97
C THR A 256 -3.60 9.31 -8.39
N ARG A 257 -2.80 8.49 -9.07
CA ARG A 257 -2.43 8.72 -10.48
C ARG A 257 -3.66 8.75 -11.39
N THR A 258 -4.59 7.82 -11.20
CA THR A 258 -5.84 7.76 -11.96
C THR A 258 -6.65 9.03 -11.75
N LEU A 259 -6.72 9.55 -10.54
CA LEU A 259 -7.41 10.79 -10.23
C LEU A 259 -6.79 11.98 -10.98
N TYR A 260 -5.48 12.17 -10.88
CA TYR A 260 -4.78 13.25 -11.58
C TYR A 260 -4.90 13.19 -13.12
N THR A 261 -5.09 12.02 -13.68
CA THR A 261 -5.30 11.86 -15.13
C THR A 261 -6.76 11.91 -15.54
N SER A 262 -7.65 11.27 -14.78
CA SER A 262 -9.07 11.13 -15.14
C SER A 262 -9.86 12.42 -14.95
N LEU A 263 -9.57 13.22 -13.92
CA LEU A 263 -10.28 14.49 -13.70
C LEU A 263 -10.11 15.48 -14.85
N PRO A 264 -8.90 15.78 -15.33
CA PRO A 264 -8.72 16.65 -16.51
C PRO A 264 -9.39 16.07 -17.76
N ILE A 265 -9.28 14.75 -17.98
CA ILE A 265 -9.92 14.10 -19.14
C ILE A 265 -11.43 14.23 -19.05
N ALA A 266 -12.03 14.00 -17.89
CA ALA A 266 -13.46 14.17 -17.68
C ALA A 266 -13.94 15.60 -17.92
N ILE A 267 -13.19 16.60 -17.45
CA ILE A 267 -13.49 18.01 -17.67
C ILE A 267 -13.39 18.37 -19.17
N ILE A 268 -12.35 17.88 -19.86
CA ILE A 268 -12.19 18.10 -21.30
C ILE A 268 -13.34 17.43 -22.07
N ALA A 269 -13.65 16.17 -21.79
CA ALA A 269 -14.74 15.45 -22.44
C ALA A 269 -16.09 16.12 -22.21
N ALA A 270 -16.37 16.56 -20.98
CA ALA A 270 -17.56 17.32 -20.64
C ALA A 270 -17.63 18.66 -21.39
N THR A 271 -16.50 19.36 -21.49
CA THR A 271 -16.42 20.62 -22.23
C THR A 271 -16.72 20.41 -23.71
N LEU A 272 -16.13 19.36 -24.33
CA LEU A 272 -16.40 19.02 -25.74
C LEU A 272 -17.87 18.68 -25.97
N LEU A 273 -18.47 17.86 -25.08
CA LEU A 273 -19.89 17.54 -25.16
C LEU A 273 -20.77 18.81 -25.09
N LEU A 274 -20.45 19.72 -24.17
CA LEU A 274 -21.15 20.98 -23.99
C LEU A 274 -21.02 21.92 -25.20
N ILE A 275 -19.86 21.96 -25.85
CA ILE A 275 -19.65 22.73 -27.09
C ILE A 275 -20.60 22.23 -28.18
N ILE A 276 -20.72 20.90 -28.33
CA ILE A 276 -21.60 20.26 -29.32
C ILE A 276 -23.06 20.55 -28.99
N THR A 277 -23.49 20.33 -27.75
CA THR A 277 -24.87 20.46 -27.30
C THR A 277 -25.35 21.92 -27.34
N MET A 278 -24.55 22.83 -26.81
CA MET A 278 -24.90 24.26 -26.75
C MET A 278 -24.59 25.02 -28.04
N ARG A 279 -23.85 24.40 -28.98
CA ARG A 279 -23.39 25.00 -30.24
C ARG A 279 -22.67 26.35 -30.01
N SER A 280 -21.98 26.48 -28.90
CA SER A 280 -21.27 27.71 -28.51
C SER A 280 -20.13 27.41 -27.54
N PHE A 281 -18.92 27.68 -27.97
CA PHE A 281 -17.72 27.59 -27.15
C PHE A 281 -17.78 28.46 -25.89
N LYS A 282 -18.31 29.69 -26.04
CA LYS A 282 -18.41 30.66 -24.94
C LYS A 282 -19.32 30.16 -23.81
N TYR A 283 -20.49 29.63 -24.15
CA TYR A 283 -21.42 29.11 -23.15
C TYR A 283 -20.90 27.80 -22.51
N ALA A 284 -20.26 26.94 -23.29
CA ALA A 284 -19.65 25.70 -22.76
C ALA A 284 -18.60 26.02 -21.69
N ILE A 285 -17.67 26.95 -21.96
CA ILE A 285 -16.62 27.35 -20.99
C ILE A 285 -17.25 27.95 -19.73
N VAL A 286 -18.22 28.87 -19.87
CA VAL A 286 -18.89 29.48 -18.71
C VAL A 286 -19.61 28.43 -17.87
N THR A 287 -20.13 27.36 -18.47
CA THR A 287 -20.81 26.25 -17.76
C THR A 287 -19.80 25.36 -17.00
N VAL A 288 -18.58 25.16 -17.55
CA VAL A 288 -17.57 24.27 -16.95
C VAL A 288 -16.78 24.96 -15.82
N ILE A 289 -16.53 26.27 -15.89
CA ILE A 289 -15.75 26.99 -14.88
C ILE A 289 -16.26 26.73 -13.44
N PRO A 290 -17.57 26.86 -13.11
CA PRO A 290 -18.05 26.60 -11.76
C PRO A 290 -17.73 25.18 -11.25
N ILE A 291 -17.72 24.18 -12.13
CA ILE A 291 -17.42 22.80 -11.80
C ILE A 291 -15.96 22.65 -11.37
N GLY A 292 -15.04 23.24 -12.13
CA GLY A 292 -13.62 23.29 -11.77
C GLY A 292 -13.37 23.99 -10.44
N LEU A 293 -14.09 25.09 -10.17
CA LEU A 293 -14.03 25.80 -8.89
C LEU A 293 -14.47 24.93 -7.73
N VAL A 294 -15.61 24.23 -7.88
CA VAL A 294 -16.15 23.34 -6.82
C VAL A 294 -15.16 22.21 -6.52
N VAL A 295 -14.56 21.60 -7.52
CA VAL A 295 -13.57 20.53 -7.33
C VAL A 295 -12.32 21.06 -6.61
N ALA A 296 -11.82 22.22 -7.02
CA ALA A 296 -10.68 22.86 -6.37
C ALA A 296 -10.97 23.19 -4.91
N TRP A 297 -12.15 23.72 -4.62
CA TRP A 297 -12.57 24.04 -3.26
C TRP A 297 -12.79 22.78 -2.41
N LEU A 298 -13.38 21.73 -2.99
CA LEU A 298 -13.59 20.44 -2.32
C LEU A 298 -12.24 19.90 -1.78
N TYR A 299 -11.26 19.74 -2.66
CA TYR A 299 -9.96 19.20 -2.25
C TYR A 299 -9.15 20.17 -1.36
N GLY A 300 -9.26 21.47 -1.58
CA GLY A 300 -8.65 22.48 -0.71
C GLY A 300 -9.22 22.45 0.71
N ILE A 301 -10.55 22.36 0.83
CA ILE A 301 -11.23 22.26 2.15
C ILE A 301 -10.91 20.93 2.82
N MET A 302 -10.84 19.84 2.07
CA MET A 302 -10.44 18.53 2.62
C MET A 302 -9.07 18.60 3.30
N ASN A 303 -8.07 19.19 2.63
CA ASN A 303 -6.75 19.35 3.23
C ASN A 303 -6.80 20.22 4.49
N LEU A 304 -7.51 21.35 4.46
CA LEU A 304 -7.67 22.26 5.62
C LEU A 304 -8.41 21.58 6.80
N ALA A 305 -9.32 20.66 6.51
CA ALA A 305 -10.07 19.91 7.52
C ALA A 305 -9.31 18.67 8.02
N GLY A 306 -8.09 18.41 7.52
CA GLY A 306 -7.29 17.26 7.90
C GLY A 306 -7.71 15.93 7.28
N PHE A 307 -8.57 15.97 6.24
CA PHE A 307 -8.91 14.77 5.51
C PHE A 307 -7.82 14.40 4.52
N SER A 308 -7.56 13.11 4.40
CA SER A 308 -6.59 12.56 3.45
C SER A 308 -7.22 12.21 2.10
N LEU A 309 -6.37 12.11 1.07
CA LEU A 309 -6.76 11.61 -0.23
C LEU A 309 -6.70 10.08 -0.20
N ASN A 310 -7.87 9.44 -0.25
CA ASN A 310 -8.02 8.00 -0.39
C ASN A 310 -8.95 7.69 -1.58
N PHE A 311 -9.19 6.41 -1.89
CA PHE A 311 -10.02 6.04 -3.04
C PHE A 311 -11.46 6.54 -2.93
N VAL A 312 -12.03 6.65 -1.71
CA VAL A 312 -13.40 7.16 -1.49
C VAL A 312 -13.45 8.66 -1.74
N THR A 313 -12.52 9.42 -1.17
CA THR A 313 -12.46 10.87 -1.34
C THR A 313 -12.14 11.26 -2.79
N ALA A 314 -11.36 10.44 -3.50
CA ALA A 314 -11.12 10.57 -4.93
C ALA A 314 -12.40 10.41 -5.77
N MET A 315 -13.27 9.45 -5.41
CA MET A 315 -14.56 9.24 -6.07
C MET A 315 -15.52 10.42 -5.87
N ILE A 316 -15.47 11.09 -4.70
CA ILE A 316 -16.30 12.27 -4.42
C ILE A 316 -16.04 13.37 -5.46
N GLY A 317 -14.79 13.60 -5.85
CA GLY A 317 -14.42 14.55 -6.90
C GLY A 317 -15.07 14.23 -8.24
N ALA A 318 -15.03 12.96 -8.67
CA ALA A 318 -15.64 12.52 -9.92
C ALA A 318 -17.17 12.65 -9.90
N ILE A 319 -17.80 12.29 -8.78
CA ILE A 319 -19.27 12.44 -8.57
C ILE A 319 -19.64 13.93 -8.60
N SER A 320 -18.84 14.79 -7.96
CA SER A 320 -19.08 16.23 -7.93
C SER A 320 -19.05 16.86 -9.32
N ILE A 321 -18.17 16.38 -10.22
CA ILE A 321 -18.16 16.79 -11.63
C ILE A 321 -19.46 16.38 -12.31
N GLY A 322 -19.88 15.11 -12.17
CA GLY A 322 -21.08 14.59 -12.82
C GLY A 322 -22.35 15.36 -12.43
N ILE A 323 -22.56 15.55 -11.12
CA ILE A 323 -23.72 16.28 -10.61
C ILE A 323 -23.61 17.78 -10.94
N GLY A 324 -22.40 18.35 -10.82
CA GLY A 324 -22.15 19.76 -11.09
C GLY A 324 -22.43 20.17 -12.53
N ILE A 325 -22.17 19.28 -13.50
CA ILE A 325 -22.47 19.51 -14.93
C ILE A 325 -23.96 19.74 -15.13
N ASP A 326 -24.81 18.88 -14.60
CA ASP A 326 -26.26 18.99 -14.77
C ASP A 326 -26.81 20.31 -14.26
N TYR A 327 -26.42 20.71 -13.05
CA TYR A 327 -26.86 22.01 -12.50
C TYR A 327 -26.35 23.20 -13.32
N SER A 328 -25.11 23.12 -13.78
CA SER A 328 -24.50 24.20 -14.57
C SER A 328 -25.15 24.32 -15.95
N ILE A 329 -25.54 23.20 -16.58
CA ILE A 329 -26.28 23.20 -17.85
C ILE A 329 -27.64 23.90 -17.67
N HIS A 330 -28.44 23.44 -16.71
CA HIS A 330 -29.75 24.03 -16.46
C HIS A 330 -29.68 25.52 -16.15
N MET A 331 -28.70 25.95 -15.36
CA MET A 331 -28.50 27.38 -15.07
C MET A 331 -28.17 28.18 -16.32
N THR A 332 -27.27 27.67 -17.17
CA THR A 332 -26.82 28.33 -18.39
C THR A 332 -27.95 28.36 -19.45
N GLU A 333 -28.72 27.29 -19.60
CA GLU A 333 -29.86 27.26 -20.50
C GLU A 333 -30.95 28.26 -20.07
N ARG A 334 -31.29 28.27 -18.79
CA ARG A 334 -32.23 29.24 -18.24
C ARG A 334 -31.80 30.68 -18.45
N PHE A 335 -30.52 30.96 -18.23
CA PHE A 335 -29.94 32.27 -18.51
C PHE A 335 -30.10 32.65 -20.00
N ARG A 336 -29.84 31.71 -20.93
CA ARG A 336 -29.98 31.91 -22.37
C ARG A 336 -31.44 32.18 -22.79
N GLU A 337 -32.38 31.54 -22.14
CA GLU A 337 -33.82 31.74 -22.41
C GLU A 337 -34.29 33.12 -21.97
N GLU A 338 -33.85 33.59 -20.81
CA GLU A 338 -34.27 34.89 -20.25
C GLU A 338 -33.61 36.09 -20.96
N PHE A 339 -32.50 35.88 -21.68
CA PHE A 339 -31.77 36.93 -22.41
C PHE A 339 -31.97 36.86 -23.94
N LYS A 340 -32.91 36.04 -24.43
CA LYS A 340 -33.41 36.06 -25.81
C LYS A 340 -34.66 36.93 -25.91
#